data_a862204796810d6d74a8f77ba9975a6e
#
_entry.id   a862204796810d6d74a8f77ba9975a6e
#
_cell.length_a   1.000
_cell.length_b   1.000
_cell.length_c   1.000
_cell.angle_alpha   90.00
_cell.angle_beta   90.00
_cell.angle_gamma   90.00
#
_symmetry.space_group_name_H-M   'P 1'
#
loop_
_entity.id
_entity.type
_entity.pdbx_description
1 polymer ?
#
loop_
_entity_poly.entity_id
_entity_poly.type
_entity_poly.pdbx_seq_one_letter_code
_entity_poly.pdbx_strand_id
1 'polypeptide(L)'
;QKPFQKDLDLYIEGKSSLEDFLKNTQYYERWKFEYNLYKPIIDYAKSNRIKVLAINIDREITSQVYKKGLFSLSKTQRNLLPKSIDQSNFEYQKELNSIFTRHLPKKKVKKTSLPQPSNKVYKKMQMNPDFFYQSQLIWDEIMAENIDEFLESNKDTTLVVLAGSGHIKNHDGIPSRVYRRNTIAYSVILNEIEGKEGDIVLQNSTKSEIIKAKKLGVFLSSGLKLVVKSTKKGSI
;
A
#
# COMPACT_ATOMS: atom_id res chain seq x y z
N GLN A 1 -10.37 2.14 -1.88
CA GLN A 1 -10.39 3.52 -2.39
C GLN A 1 -11.63 4.23 -1.84
N LYS A 2 -11.48 5.51 -1.45
CA LYS A 2 -12.52 6.32 -0.78
C LYS A 2 -13.90 6.36 -1.49
N PRO A 3 -14.01 6.35 -2.82
CA PRO A 3 -15.29 6.27 -3.51
C PRO A 3 -16.15 5.03 -3.17
N PHE A 4 -15.54 3.96 -2.70
CA PHE A 4 -16.22 2.70 -2.35
C PHE A 4 -16.45 2.52 -0.85
N GLN A 5 -16.30 3.57 -0.04
CA GLN A 5 -16.50 3.48 1.41
C GLN A 5 -17.91 2.99 1.76
N LYS A 6 -18.92 3.48 1.05
CA LYS A 6 -20.31 3.08 1.27
C LYS A 6 -20.54 1.57 1.08
N ASP A 7 -19.97 1.00 0.01
CA ASP A 7 -20.12 -0.44 -0.26
C ASP A 7 -19.36 -1.29 0.75
N LEU A 8 -18.21 -0.80 1.22
CA LEU A 8 -17.44 -1.41 2.30
C LEU A 8 -18.21 -1.38 3.61
N ASP A 9 -18.82 -0.26 3.99
CA ASP A 9 -19.63 -0.11 5.18
C ASP A 9 -20.82 -1.07 5.15
N LEU A 10 -21.56 -1.13 4.03
CA LEU A 10 -22.68 -2.07 3.86
C LEU A 10 -22.28 -3.52 4.07
N TYR A 11 -21.08 -3.90 3.58
CA TYR A 11 -20.58 -5.26 3.75
C TYR A 11 -20.18 -5.54 5.21
N ILE A 12 -19.45 -4.65 5.85
CA ILE A 12 -19.05 -4.78 7.26
C ILE A 12 -20.26 -4.84 8.20
N GLU A 13 -21.29 -4.06 7.91
CA GLU A 13 -22.55 -4.06 8.66
C GLU A 13 -23.44 -5.29 8.38
N GLY A 14 -23.06 -6.15 7.43
CA GLY A 14 -23.86 -7.33 7.05
C GLY A 14 -25.08 -7.01 6.17
N LYS A 15 -25.14 -5.81 5.60
CA LYS A 15 -26.24 -5.32 4.75
C LYS A 15 -26.05 -5.64 3.26
N SER A 16 -24.89 -6.16 2.88
CA SER A 16 -24.64 -6.65 1.52
C SER A 16 -23.92 -8.00 1.52
N SER A 17 -24.07 -8.75 0.43
CA SER A 17 -23.37 -10.01 0.21
C SER A 17 -21.90 -9.81 -0.09
N LEU A 18 -21.08 -10.87 0.01
CA LEU A 18 -19.68 -10.84 -0.44
C LEU A 18 -19.59 -10.57 -1.96
N GLU A 19 -20.50 -11.16 -2.73
CA GLU A 19 -20.52 -10.98 -4.18
C GLU A 19 -20.78 -9.53 -4.55
N ASP A 20 -21.78 -8.89 -3.94
CA ASP A 20 -22.09 -7.48 -4.15
C ASP A 20 -20.94 -6.58 -3.73
N PHE A 21 -20.33 -6.84 -2.57
CA PHE A 21 -19.16 -6.10 -2.10
C PHE A 21 -18.02 -6.17 -3.12
N LEU A 22 -17.63 -7.35 -3.56
CA LEU A 22 -16.53 -7.53 -4.53
C LEU A 22 -16.83 -6.86 -5.87
N LYS A 23 -18.08 -6.98 -6.34
CA LYS A 23 -18.55 -6.38 -7.59
C LYS A 23 -18.60 -4.85 -7.50
N ASN A 24 -19.30 -4.31 -6.51
CA ASN A 24 -19.52 -2.87 -6.37
C ASN A 24 -18.22 -2.10 -6.09
N THR A 25 -17.30 -2.68 -5.33
CA THR A 25 -15.97 -2.10 -5.11
C THR A 25 -15.00 -2.32 -6.26
N GLN A 26 -15.40 -3.06 -7.30
CA GLN A 26 -14.52 -3.44 -8.41
C GLN A 26 -13.21 -4.07 -7.89
N TYR A 27 -13.35 -4.95 -6.88
CA TYR A 27 -12.22 -5.43 -6.09
C TYR A 27 -11.10 -6.01 -6.96
N TYR A 28 -11.41 -6.95 -7.84
CA TYR A 28 -10.42 -7.63 -8.66
C TYR A 28 -9.82 -6.75 -9.77
N GLU A 29 -10.60 -5.82 -10.31
CA GLU A 29 -10.12 -4.86 -11.33
C GLU A 29 -9.15 -3.84 -10.73
N ARG A 30 -9.41 -3.42 -9.48
CA ARG A 30 -8.67 -2.33 -8.82
C ARG A 30 -7.56 -2.82 -7.93
N TRP A 31 -7.80 -3.86 -7.11
CA TRP A 31 -6.83 -4.35 -6.12
C TRP A 31 -5.96 -5.48 -6.66
N LYS A 32 -6.52 -6.39 -7.48
CA LYS A 32 -5.85 -7.49 -8.18
C LYS A 32 -5.21 -8.56 -7.31
N PHE A 33 -5.49 -8.58 -6.03
CA PHE A 33 -5.08 -9.64 -5.11
C PHE A 33 -6.23 -10.56 -4.80
N GLU A 34 -5.93 -11.83 -4.57
CA GLU A 34 -6.93 -12.81 -4.14
C GLU A 34 -7.59 -12.36 -2.84
N TYR A 35 -8.92 -12.26 -2.84
CA TYR A 35 -9.68 -11.80 -1.66
C TYR A 35 -9.43 -12.68 -0.43
N ASN A 36 -9.22 -13.98 -0.61
CA ASN A 36 -8.95 -14.93 0.47
C ASN A 36 -7.72 -14.56 1.32
N LEU A 37 -6.77 -13.78 0.80
CA LEU A 37 -5.63 -13.27 1.55
C LEU A 37 -6.04 -12.25 2.62
N TYR A 38 -7.10 -11.49 2.37
CA TYR A 38 -7.60 -10.44 3.25
C TYR A 38 -8.87 -10.82 3.99
N LYS A 39 -9.56 -11.87 3.51
CA LYS A 39 -10.81 -12.36 4.08
C LYS A 39 -10.78 -12.55 5.60
N PRO A 40 -9.76 -13.16 6.22
CA PRO A 40 -9.73 -13.35 7.67
C PRO A 40 -9.74 -12.02 8.45
N ILE A 41 -9.10 -10.98 7.90
CA ILE A 41 -9.05 -9.64 8.52
C ILE A 41 -10.41 -8.96 8.39
N ILE A 42 -11.01 -9.03 7.21
CA ILE A 42 -12.32 -8.44 6.94
C ILE A 42 -13.43 -9.16 7.73
N ASP A 43 -13.39 -10.49 7.81
CA ASP A 43 -14.32 -11.28 8.61
C ASP A 43 -14.19 -10.95 10.11
N TYR A 44 -12.97 -10.77 10.60
CA TYR A 44 -12.73 -10.34 11.98
C TYR A 44 -13.33 -8.95 12.25
N ALA A 45 -13.09 -8.00 11.36
CA ALA A 45 -13.67 -6.66 11.47
C ALA A 45 -15.21 -6.71 11.49
N LYS A 46 -15.81 -7.47 10.57
CA LYS A 46 -17.26 -7.67 10.48
C LYS A 46 -17.83 -8.30 11.75
N SER A 47 -17.22 -9.38 12.23
CA SER A 47 -17.69 -10.10 13.43
C SER A 47 -17.59 -9.28 14.72
N ASN A 48 -16.61 -8.39 14.80
CA ASN A 48 -16.37 -7.54 15.97
C ASN A 48 -16.88 -6.10 15.77
N ARG A 49 -17.61 -5.82 14.70
CA ARG A 49 -18.14 -4.49 14.36
C ARG A 49 -17.06 -3.39 14.34
N ILE A 50 -15.87 -3.76 13.90
CA ILE A 50 -14.75 -2.82 13.74
C ILE A 50 -14.95 -2.06 12.42
N LYS A 51 -14.91 -0.74 12.49
CA LYS A 51 -15.00 0.11 11.31
C LYS A 51 -13.80 -0.11 10.40
N VAL A 52 -14.05 -0.28 9.12
CA VAL A 52 -13.01 -0.40 8.09
C VAL A 52 -13.04 0.84 7.20
N LEU A 53 -11.87 1.47 7.02
CA LEU A 53 -11.75 2.72 6.27
C LEU A 53 -11.03 2.50 4.95
N ALA A 54 -11.59 3.03 3.89
CA ALA A 54 -10.98 3.12 2.58
C ALA A 54 -10.16 4.41 2.49
N ILE A 55 -8.87 4.36 2.81
CA ILE A 55 -8.02 5.53 2.96
C ILE A 55 -7.36 6.04 1.67
N ASN A 56 -7.52 5.35 0.54
CA ASN A 56 -6.84 5.73 -0.70
C ASN A 56 -7.74 6.50 -1.67
N ILE A 57 -7.11 7.30 -2.53
CA ILE A 57 -7.77 8.05 -3.61
C ILE A 57 -8.18 7.14 -4.77
N ASP A 58 -8.99 7.68 -5.65
CA ASP A 58 -9.37 7.04 -6.90
C ASP A 58 -8.15 6.71 -7.76
N ARG A 59 -8.07 5.46 -8.21
CA ARG A 59 -6.96 4.93 -9.01
C ARG A 59 -6.76 5.69 -10.32
N GLU A 60 -7.82 6.23 -10.89
CA GLU A 60 -7.76 6.97 -12.14
C GLU A 60 -6.90 8.22 -12.01
N ILE A 61 -6.92 8.88 -10.85
CA ILE A 61 -6.10 10.07 -10.57
C ILE A 61 -4.63 9.68 -10.50
N THR A 62 -4.27 8.68 -9.70
CA THR A 62 -2.87 8.25 -9.57
C THR A 62 -2.32 7.66 -10.87
N SER A 63 -3.17 6.94 -11.64
CA SER A 63 -2.82 6.43 -12.96
C SER A 63 -2.59 7.55 -13.99
N GLN A 64 -3.35 8.63 -13.91
CA GLN A 64 -3.16 9.79 -14.78
C GLN A 64 -1.83 10.47 -14.46
N VAL A 65 -1.52 10.68 -13.17
CA VAL A 65 -0.23 11.25 -12.74
C VAL A 65 0.95 10.37 -13.13
N TYR A 66 0.84 9.05 -12.95
CA TYR A 66 1.86 8.11 -13.39
C TYR A 66 2.17 8.21 -14.89
N LYS A 67 1.15 8.45 -15.71
CA LYS A 67 1.30 8.53 -17.17
C LYS A 67 1.71 9.91 -17.68
N LYS A 68 1.27 10.98 -17.02
CA LYS A 68 1.31 12.33 -17.57
C LYS A 68 1.80 13.40 -16.59
N GLY A 69 2.15 13.03 -15.34
CA GLY A 69 2.56 13.96 -14.29
C GLY A 69 1.40 14.70 -13.61
N LEU A 70 1.70 15.33 -12.48
CA LEU A 70 0.75 16.11 -11.67
C LEU A 70 0.08 17.25 -12.44
N PHE A 71 0.83 17.89 -13.34
CA PHE A 71 0.33 19.01 -14.14
C PHE A 71 -0.84 18.62 -15.07
N SER A 72 -1.00 17.32 -15.37
CA SER A 72 -2.07 16.81 -16.21
C SER A 72 -3.44 16.78 -15.54
N LEU A 73 -3.50 16.92 -14.21
CA LEU A 73 -4.74 16.89 -13.47
C LEU A 73 -5.57 18.17 -13.71
N SER A 74 -6.87 17.98 -13.85
CA SER A 74 -7.83 19.10 -13.88
C SER A 74 -7.88 19.81 -12.51
N LYS A 75 -8.47 21.01 -12.48
CA LYS A 75 -8.68 21.75 -11.22
C LYS A 75 -9.51 20.92 -10.22
N THR A 76 -10.55 20.27 -10.68
CA THR A 76 -11.39 19.40 -9.83
C THR A 76 -10.59 18.24 -9.22
N GLN A 77 -9.76 17.57 -10.04
CA GLN A 77 -8.92 16.48 -9.56
C GLN A 77 -7.86 16.96 -8.56
N ARG A 78 -7.25 18.12 -8.80
CA ARG A 78 -6.27 18.72 -7.86
C ARG A 78 -6.89 19.05 -6.51
N ASN A 79 -8.16 19.48 -6.47
CA ASN A 79 -8.87 19.77 -5.23
C ASN A 79 -9.12 18.52 -4.36
N LEU A 80 -8.93 17.31 -4.92
CA LEU A 80 -8.98 16.04 -4.18
C LEU A 80 -7.63 15.65 -3.58
N LEU A 81 -6.56 16.39 -3.90
CA LEU A 81 -5.23 16.15 -3.36
C LEU A 81 -5.01 16.95 -2.09
N PRO A 82 -4.15 16.49 -1.17
CA PRO A 82 -3.71 17.26 -0.03
C PRO A 82 -3.14 18.61 -0.46
N LYS A 83 -3.38 19.63 0.35
CA LYS A 83 -2.85 20.98 0.09
C LYS A 83 -1.33 21.03 0.09
N SER A 84 -0.70 20.16 0.86
CA SER A 84 0.75 20.03 0.97
C SER A 84 1.19 18.63 0.60
N ILE A 85 2.06 18.54 -0.39
CA ILE A 85 2.74 17.31 -0.82
C ILE A 85 4.22 17.47 -0.52
N ASP A 86 4.72 16.70 0.45
CA ASP A 86 6.12 16.78 0.86
C ASP A 86 7.02 15.98 -0.10
N GLN A 87 7.94 16.68 -0.73
CA GLN A 87 8.94 16.13 -1.64
C GLN A 87 10.37 16.22 -1.07
N SER A 88 10.51 16.56 0.22
CA SER A 88 11.81 16.82 0.83
C SER A 88 12.61 15.56 1.16
N ASN A 89 11.99 14.39 1.24
CA ASN A 89 12.67 13.14 1.57
C ASN A 89 13.41 12.57 0.35
N PHE A 90 14.68 12.92 0.24
CA PHE A 90 15.54 12.51 -0.85
C PHE A 90 15.84 11.00 -0.85
N GLU A 91 16.02 10.38 0.32
CA GLU A 91 16.29 8.94 0.40
C GLU A 91 15.06 8.13 -0.06
N TYR A 92 13.87 8.56 0.31
CA TYR A 92 12.64 7.95 -0.19
C TYR A 92 12.50 8.09 -1.71
N GLN A 93 12.82 9.25 -2.28
CA GLN A 93 12.84 9.45 -3.74
C GLN A 93 13.82 8.50 -4.43
N LYS A 94 15.03 8.38 -3.89
CA LYS A 94 16.08 7.49 -4.41
C LYS A 94 15.65 6.03 -4.37
N GLU A 95 14.98 5.61 -3.30
CA GLU A 95 14.46 4.26 -3.21
C GLU A 95 13.36 4.00 -4.25
N LEU A 96 12.38 4.90 -4.38
CA LEU A 96 11.33 4.79 -5.38
C LEU A 96 11.89 4.74 -6.80
N ASN A 97 12.93 5.53 -7.10
CA ASN A 97 13.62 5.48 -8.39
C ASN A 97 14.33 4.12 -8.62
N SER A 98 14.88 3.51 -7.57
CA SER A 98 15.44 2.16 -7.63
C SER A 98 14.37 1.12 -7.93
N ILE A 99 13.21 1.22 -7.27
CA ILE A 99 12.06 0.35 -7.53
C ILE A 99 11.59 0.51 -8.97
N PHE A 100 11.43 1.73 -9.45
CA PHE A 100 11.06 2.04 -10.82
C PHE A 100 12.02 1.35 -11.83
N THR A 101 13.32 1.50 -11.63
CA THR A 101 14.36 0.95 -12.52
C THR A 101 14.28 -0.58 -12.58
N ARG A 102 14.00 -1.25 -11.45
CA ARG A 102 13.85 -2.72 -11.40
C ARG A 102 12.63 -3.24 -12.15
N HIS A 103 11.58 -2.43 -12.26
CA HIS A 103 10.34 -2.79 -12.95
C HIS A 103 10.36 -2.43 -14.44
N LEU A 104 11.41 -1.75 -14.93
CA LEU A 104 11.56 -1.52 -16.35
C LEU A 104 11.75 -2.85 -17.10
N PRO A 105 11.07 -3.06 -18.23
CA PRO A 105 11.25 -4.26 -19.01
C PRO A 105 12.72 -4.38 -19.45
N LYS A 106 13.39 -5.42 -18.97
CA LYS A 106 14.76 -5.72 -19.41
C LYS A 106 14.74 -5.91 -20.93
N LYS A 107 15.54 -5.14 -21.66
CA LYS A 107 15.72 -5.32 -23.10
C LYS A 107 16.22 -6.75 -23.32
N LYS A 108 15.37 -7.65 -23.83
CA LYS A 108 15.86 -8.88 -24.43
C LYS A 108 16.64 -8.48 -25.69
N VAL A 109 17.94 -8.49 -25.60
CA VAL A 109 18.81 -8.40 -26.80
C VAL A 109 18.55 -9.66 -27.59
N LYS A 110 17.65 -9.60 -28.57
CA LYS A 110 17.55 -10.65 -29.58
C LYS A 110 18.82 -10.53 -30.45
N LYS A 111 19.76 -11.43 -30.25
CA LYS A 111 20.77 -11.71 -31.26
C LYS A 111 20.07 -12.40 -32.45
N THR A 112 19.51 -11.64 -33.35
CA THR A 112 19.14 -12.11 -34.68
C THR A 112 19.43 -11.03 -35.68
N SER A 113 20.45 -11.28 -36.45
CA SER A 113 20.83 -10.60 -37.68
C SER A 113 19.79 -10.91 -38.75
N LEU A 114 18.86 -9.99 -39.00
CA LEU A 114 18.18 -9.77 -40.27
C LEU A 114 17.26 -8.55 -40.14
N PRO A 115 17.31 -7.56 -41.01
CA PRO A 115 16.45 -6.39 -40.99
C PRO A 115 15.05 -6.82 -41.51
N GLN A 116 14.07 -6.73 -40.68
CA GLN A 116 12.65 -6.82 -41.09
C GLN A 116 12.09 -5.40 -41.25
N PRO A 117 11.50 -5.06 -42.39
CA PRO A 117 10.84 -3.79 -42.59
C PRO A 117 9.46 -3.86 -41.89
N SER A 118 9.31 -3.27 -40.72
CA SER A 118 8.00 -3.02 -40.16
C SER A 118 7.90 -1.59 -39.68
N ASN A 119 7.27 -0.76 -40.50
CA ASN A 119 6.77 0.59 -40.17
C ASN A 119 5.59 0.52 -39.17
N LYS A 120 5.79 -0.08 -38.00
CA LYS A 120 4.96 0.18 -36.84
C LYS A 120 5.88 0.77 -35.77
N VAL A 121 6.00 2.09 -35.82
CA VAL A 121 6.51 2.87 -34.68
C VAL A 121 5.51 2.69 -33.55
N TYR A 122 5.64 1.61 -32.78
CA TYR A 122 5.07 1.59 -31.45
C TYR A 122 5.79 2.69 -30.68
N LYS A 123 5.15 3.84 -30.53
CA LYS A 123 5.56 4.91 -29.64
C LYS A 123 5.54 4.31 -28.24
N LYS A 124 6.67 3.67 -27.86
CA LYS A 124 6.86 3.05 -26.55
C LYS A 124 6.67 4.20 -25.57
N MET A 125 5.58 4.15 -24.80
CA MET A 125 5.30 5.14 -23.79
C MET A 125 6.51 5.14 -22.86
N GLN A 126 7.34 6.16 -22.97
CA GLN A 126 8.57 6.28 -22.20
C GLN A 126 8.15 6.56 -20.77
N MET A 127 8.24 5.55 -19.91
CA MET A 127 7.89 5.65 -18.49
C MET A 127 8.83 6.69 -17.87
N ASN A 128 8.25 7.71 -17.23
CA ASN A 128 9.00 8.79 -16.60
C ASN A 128 9.15 8.49 -15.09
N PRO A 129 10.40 8.40 -14.56
CA PRO A 129 10.62 8.15 -13.14
C PRO A 129 10.03 9.25 -12.24
N ASP A 130 10.03 10.50 -12.69
CA ASP A 130 9.45 11.60 -11.92
C ASP A 130 7.93 11.48 -11.80
N PHE A 131 7.25 11.01 -12.85
CA PHE A 131 5.81 10.77 -12.81
C PHE A 131 5.46 9.57 -11.93
N PHE A 132 6.30 8.52 -11.95
CA PHE A 132 6.18 7.42 -11.01
C PHE A 132 6.32 7.93 -9.58
N TYR A 133 7.38 8.69 -9.28
CA TYR A 133 7.59 9.29 -7.96
C TYR A 133 6.40 10.14 -7.52
N GLN A 134 5.92 11.06 -8.37
CA GLN A 134 4.75 11.89 -8.09
C GLN A 134 3.52 11.05 -7.78
N SER A 135 3.28 9.96 -8.50
CA SER A 135 2.13 9.09 -8.25
C SER A 135 2.20 8.36 -6.92
N GLN A 136 3.40 7.94 -6.48
CA GLN A 136 3.60 7.33 -5.16
C GLN A 136 3.43 8.35 -4.03
N LEU A 137 3.97 9.56 -4.20
CA LEU A 137 3.78 10.65 -3.24
C LEU A 137 2.32 10.96 -2.99
N ILE A 138 1.51 11.05 -4.05
CA ILE A 138 0.08 11.32 -3.90
C ILE A 138 -0.61 10.20 -3.12
N TRP A 139 -0.26 8.94 -3.40
CA TRP A 139 -0.83 7.83 -2.63
C TRP A 139 -0.53 7.96 -1.15
N ASP A 140 0.73 8.19 -0.79
CA ASP A 140 1.15 8.29 0.61
C ASP A 140 0.55 9.50 1.31
N GLU A 141 0.53 10.65 0.65
CA GLU A 141 -0.03 11.89 1.21
C GLU A 141 -1.52 11.78 1.47
N ILE A 142 -2.28 11.21 0.52
CA ILE A 142 -3.73 11.04 0.67
C ILE A 142 -4.06 10.01 1.75
N MET A 143 -3.34 8.88 1.78
CA MET A 143 -3.55 7.90 2.84
C MET A 143 -3.23 8.49 4.20
N ALA A 144 -2.15 9.26 4.31
CA ALA A 144 -1.78 9.93 5.56
C ALA A 144 -2.78 11.00 5.98
N GLU A 145 -3.32 11.80 5.04
CA GLU A 145 -4.36 12.79 5.33
C GLU A 145 -5.65 12.13 5.83
N ASN A 146 -6.12 11.07 5.17
CA ASN A 146 -7.31 10.36 5.60
C ASN A 146 -7.13 9.65 6.97
N ILE A 147 -5.93 9.18 7.28
CA ILE A 147 -5.58 8.65 8.61
C ILE A 147 -5.65 9.76 9.65
N ASP A 148 -5.04 10.89 9.37
CA ASP A 148 -5.00 12.06 10.23
C ASP A 148 -6.40 12.60 10.52
N GLU A 149 -7.21 12.85 9.50
CA GLU A 149 -8.62 13.28 9.63
C GLU A 149 -9.44 12.33 10.53
N PHE A 150 -9.22 11.02 10.37
CA PHE A 150 -9.91 10.04 11.18
C PHE A 150 -9.47 10.09 12.65
N LEU A 151 -8.16 10.14 12.91
CA LEU A 151 -7.60 10.15 14.25
C LEU A 151 -7.91 11.46 14.99
N GLU A 152 -7.94 12.59 14.30
CA GLU A 152 -8.38 13.85 14.89
C GLU A 152 -9.82 13.81 15.41
N SER A 153 -10.68 13.12 14.68
CA SER A 153 -12.08 12.97 15.05
C SER A 153 -12.33 11.83 16.04
N ASN A 154 -11.34 10.96 16.30
CA ASN A 154 -11.45 9.74 17.11
C ASN A 154 -10.19 9.54 17.98
N LYS A 155 -9.90 10.48 18.87
CA LYS A 155 -8.64 10.57 19.63
C LYS A 155 -8.31 9.37 20.50
N ASP A 156 -9.33 8.66 21.00
CA ASP A 156 -9.17 7.49 21.88
C ASP A 156 -9.20 6.15 21.11
N THR A 157 -8.95 6.22 19.79
CA THR A 157 -9.03 5.05 18.92
C THR A 157 -7.66 4.61 18.45
N THR A 158 -7.40 3.30 18.48
CA THR A 158 -6.25 2.70 17.80
C THR A 158 -6.63 2.37 16.36
N LEU A 159 -5.86 2.89 15.41
CA LEU A 159 -6.03 2.61 13.98
C LEU A 159 -4.96 1.62 13.49
N VAL A 160 -5.38 0.51 12.90
CA VAL A 160 -4.49 -0.45 12.22
C VAL A 160 -4.55 -0.19 10.72
N VAL A 161 -3.42 0.15 10.12
CA VAL A 161 -3.30 0.45 8.69
C VAL A 161 -2.69 -0.72 7.95
N LEU A 162 -3.39 -1.23 6.94
CA LEU A 162 -2.89 -2.25 6.03
C LEU A 162 -2.40 -1.58 4.75
N ALA A 163 -1.11 -1.63 4.51
CA ALA A 163 -0.50 -1.05 3.33
C ALA A 163 0.60 -1.95 2.76
N GLY A 164 0.91 -1.76 1.49
CA GLY A 164 2.08 -2.41 0.88
C GLY A 164 3.37 -1.97 1.56
N SER A 165 4.31 -2.89 1.76
CA SER A 165 5.58 -2.61 2.46
C SER A 165 6.36 -1.43 1.88
N GLY A 166 6.20 -1.12 0.59
CA GLY A 166 6.82 0.04 -0.05
C GLY A 166 6.33 1.40 0.48
N HIS A 167 5.16 1.44 1.11
CA HIS A 167 4.55 2.65 1.66
C HIS A 167 4.85 2.87 3.16
N ILE A 168 5.43 1.89 3.84
CA ILE A 168 5.60 1.94 5.31
C ILE A 168 7.02 1.60 5.81
N LYS A 169 7.86 0.96 4.99
CA LYS A 169 9.23 0.58 5.39
C LYS A 169 10.09 1.80 5.66
N ASN A 170 11.10 1.63 6.50
CA ASN A 170 12.02 2.67 6.96
C ASN A 170 11.31 3.90 7.56
N HIS A 171 10.05 3.75 7.98
CA HIS A 171 9.17 4.86 8.38
C HIS A 171 8.91 5.92 7.31
N ASP A 172 9.33 5.69 6.08
CA ASP A 172 9.04 6.53 4.92
C ASP A 172 7.57 6.38 4.46
N GLY A 173 7.17 7.10 3.45
CA GLY A 173 5.84 7.00 2.89
C GLY A 173 4.75 7.47 3.87
N ILE A 174 3.78 6.59 4.20
CA ILE A 174 2.63 6.93 5.05
C ILE A 174 3.05 7.33 6.47
N PRO A 175 3.91 6.59 7.20
CA PRO A 175 4.20 6.87 8.61
C PRO A 175 4.78 8.27 8.83
N SER A 176 5.79 8.66 8.07
CA SER A 176 6.41 10.00 8.20
C SER A 176 5.41 11.13 7.92
N ARG A 177 4.48 10.90 6.99
CA ARG A 177 3.46 11.88 6.59
C ARG A 177 2.35 12.02 7.61
N VAL A 178 1.95 10.92 8.26
CA VAL A 178 1.03 10.98 9.41
C VAL A 178 1.70 11.70 10.56
N TYR A 179 2.93 11.32 10.92
CA TYR A 179 3.66 11.95 12.02
C TYR A 179 3.85 13.45 11.82
N ARG A 180 4.15 13.90 10.61
CA ARG A 180 4.27 15.31 10.28
C ARG A 180 2.98 16.11 10.52
N ARG A 181 1.81 15.45 10.39
CA ARG A 181 0.50 16.11 10.57
C ARG A 181 0.10 16.23 12.03
N ASN A 182 0.24 15.17 12.82
CA ASN A 182 -0.32 15.13 14.17
C ASN A 182 0.63 14.61 15.27
N THR A 183 1.88 14.28 14.94
CA THR A 183 2.89 13.77 15.90
C THR A 183 2.44 12.57 16.75
N ILE A 184 1.45 11.80 16.27
CA ILE A 184 0.94 10.64 16.99
C ILE A 184 1.97 9.51 17.02
N ALA A 185 2.03 8.78 18.14
CA ALA A 185 2.87 7.60 18.26
C ALA A 185 2.34 6.48 17.35
N TYR A 186 3.24 5.82 16.64
CA TYR A 186 2.92 4.69 15.78
C TYR A 186 4.02 3.62 15.80
N SER A 187 3.69 2.43 15.33
CA SER A 187 4.66 1.35 15.10
C SER A 187 4.48 0.76 13.70
N VAL A 188 5.59 0.46 13.05
CA VAL A 188 5.61 -0.19 11.74
C VAL A 188 5.88 -1.69 11.90
N ILE A 189 4.93 -2.51 11.46
CA ILE A 189 5.03 -3.97 11.47
C ILE A 189 5.26 -4.45 10.05
N LEU A 190 6.37 -5.15 9.81
CA LEU A 190 6.73 -5.70 8.50
C LEU A 190 6.84 -7.21 8.56
N ASN A 191 6.45 -7.88 7.49
CA ASN A 191 6.93 -9.25 7.23
C ASN A 191 8.43 -9.21 6.95
N GLU A 192 9.15 -10.28 7.34
CA GLU A 192 10.57 -10.40 7.08
C GLU A 192 10.85 -10.24 5.57
N ILE A 193 11.53 -9.16 5.23
CA ILE A 193 12.00 -8.89 3.89
C ILE A 193 13.44 -8.41 4.03
N GLU A 194 14.34 -9.09 3.37
CA GLU A 194 15.76 -8.77 3.41
C GLU A 194 16.03 -7.28 3.12
N GLY A 195 16.81 -6.64 3.97
CA GLY A 195 17.18 -5.23 3.85
C GLY A 195 16.05 -4.21 4.13
N LYS A 196 14.98 -4.60 4.83
CA LYS A 196 13.91 -3.68 5.25
C LYS A 196 13.85 -3.57 6.77
N GLU A 197 13.61 -2.35 7.25
CA GLU A 197 13.50 -2.04 8.66
C GLU A 197 12.06 -1.67 9.04
N GLY A 198 11.66 -2.12 10.21
CA GLY A 198 10.41 -1.79 10.88
C GLY A 198 10.58 -2.01 12.38
N ASP A 199 9.69 -1.48 13.21
CA ASP A 199 9.76 -1.63 14.68
C ASP A 199 9.54 -3.08 15.08
N ILE A 200 8.71 -3.79 14.33
CA ILE A 200 8.42 -5.20 14.51
C ILE A 200 8.54 -5.89 13.16
N VAL A 201 9.34 -6.95 13.10
CA VAL A 201 9.47 -7.77 11.90
C VAL A 201 8.88 -9.15 12.17
N LEU A 202 7.87 -9.52 11.37
CA LEU A 202 7.24 -10.83 11.42
C LEU A 202 8.05 -11.79 10.56
N GLN A 203 8.58 -12.83 11.17
CA GLN A 203 9.28 -13.90 10.45
C GLN A 203 8.32 -14.99 10.02
N ASN A 204 8.54 -15.52 8.83
CA ASN A 204 7.82 -16.69 8.35
C ASN A 204 8.27 -17.93 9.14
N SER A 205 7.30 -18.72 9.61
CA SER A 205 7.60 -19.99 10.25
C SER A 205 8.18 -20.97 9.25
N THR A 206 9.23 -21.67 9.63
CA THR A 206 9.79 -22.76 8.80
C THR A 206 8.81 -23.91 8.69
N LYS A 207 8.98 -24.74 7.64
CA LYS A 207 8.16 -25.95 7.44
C LYS A 207 8.16 -26.87 8.66
N SER A 208 9.30 -26.99 9.36
CA SER A 208 9.46 -27.80 10.57
C SER A 208 8.68 -27.24 11.76
N GLU A 209 8.67 -25.92 11.95
CA GLU A 209 7.90 -25.25 13.01
C GLU A 209 6.39 -25.41 12.81
N ILE A 210 5.93 -25.27 11.57
CA ILE A 210 4.52 -25.49 11.21
C ILE A 210 4.09 -26.93 11.52
N ILE A 211 4.91 -27.93 11.18
CA ILE A 211 4.64 -29.35 11.47
C ILE A 211 4.62 -29.59 12.97
N LYS A 212 5.55 -29.01 13.72
CA LYS A 212 5.63 -29.13 15.19
C LYS A 212 4.39 -28.49 15.84
N ALA A 213 3.99 -27.32 15.41
CA ALA A 213 2.79 -26.64 15.90
C ALA A 213 1.51 -27.45 15.64
N LYS A 214 1.35 -28.02 14.46
CA LYS A 214 0.23 -28.91 14.12
C LYS A 214 0.15 -30.13 15.02
N LYS A 215 1.30 -30.74 15.34
CA LYS A 215 1.37 -31.90 16.26
C LYS A 215 0.96 -31.54 17.69
N LEU A 216 1.13 -30.30 18.11
CA LEU A 216 0.77 -29.78 19.43
C LEU A 216 -0.66 -29.24 19.48
N GLY A 217 -1.43 -29.34 18.38
CA GLY A 217 -2.79 -28.79 18.29
C GLY A 217 -2.83 -27.25 18.27
N VAL A 218 -1.68 -26.61 18.07
CA VAL A 218 -1.60 -25.15 17.99
C VAL A 218 -1.84 -24.72 16.54
N PHE A 219 -2.91 -24.00 16.29
CA PHE A 219 -3.17 -23.36 15.00
C PHE A 219 -2.28 -22.13 14.87
N LEU A 220 -1.15 -22.28 14.15
CA LEU A 220 -0.47 -21.11 13.59
C LEU A 220 -1.22 -20.73 12.31
N SER A 221 -2.12 -19.76 12.42
CA SER A 221 -2.74 -19.17 11.25
C SER A 221 -1.61 -18.62 10.37
N SER A 222 -1.46 -19.14 9.17
CA SER A 222 -0.55 -18.68 8.12
C SER A 222 0.97 -18.73 8.36
N GLY A 223 1.48 -19.49 9.32
CA GLY A 223 2.93 -19.71 9.44
C GLY A 223 3.77 -18.48 9.85
N LEU A 224 3.16 -17.46 10.43
CA LEU A 224 3.84 -16.27 10.92
C LEU A 224 4.27 -16.44 12.38
N LYS A 225 5.56 -16.19 12.65
CA LYS A 225 6.12 -16.10 13.99
C LYS A 225 6.43 -14.65 14.31
N LEU A 226 5.85 -14.13 15.39
CA LEU A 226 6.18 -12.80 15.86
C LEU A 226 7.57 -12.82 16.54
N VAL A 227 8.54 -12.18 15.93
CA VAL A 227 9.84 -11.92 16.54
C VAL A 227 9.95 -10.43 16.79
N VAL A 228 9.80 -10.05 18.06
CA VAL A 228 10.00 -8.67 18.48
C VAL A 228 11.52 -8.46 18.61
N LYS A 229 12.13 -7.78 17.66
CA LYS A 229 13.47 -7.24 17.81
C LYS A 229 13.35 -5.86 18.45
N SER A 230 13.51 -5.78 19.76
CA SER A 230 13.66 -4.50 20.43
C SER A 230 14.95 -3.85 19.96
N THR A 231 14.87 -2.95 19.00
CA THR A 231 15.94 -2.00 18.79
C THR A 231 15.85 -0.97 19.91
N LYS A 232 16.67 -1.13 20.96
CA LYS A 232 16.94 -0.06 21.91
C LYS A 232 17.53 1.12 21.11
N LYS A 233 16.69 2.04 20.66
CA LYS A 233 17.15 3.39 20.36
C LYS A 233 17.23 4.12 21.67
N GLY A 234 18.44 4.61 21.94
CA GLY A 234 18.80 5.28 23.17
C GLY A 234 17.89 6.45 23.49
N SER A 235 17.73 6.61 24.79
CA SER A 235 17.30 7.81 25.51
C SER A 235 17.79 9.09 24.82
N ILE A 236 16.86 9.97 24.54
CA ILE A 236 17.05 11.42 24.62
C ILE A 236 16.08 11.94 25.66
#